data_c5f7430252c6e583f669f3786ebd5a52
#
_entry.id   c5f7430252c6e583f669f3786ebd5a52
#
_cell.length_a   1.000
_cell.length_b   1.000
_cell.length_c   1.000
_cell.angle_alpha   90.00
_cell.angle_beta   90.00
_cell.angle_gamma   90.00
#
_symmetry.space_group_name_H-M   'P 1'
#
loop_
_entity.id
_entity.type
_entity.pdbx_description
1 polymer ?
#
loop_
_entity_poly.entity_id
_entity_poly.type
_entity_poly.pdbx_seq_one_letter_code
_entity_poly.pdbx_strand_id
1 'polypeptide(L)'
;MKTHLHILLAVAAVRVFAGQATAADVSSEFNAANKLYAEGKFAGAAATYGKILQSGAVSPALYFNYGNAEFKSGDLGRAIAAFRQAVQLTPRDAEVRANLEFARNQVQGPSLRESRWSRSAGWLGLLTLNEWTGLAVVAFWLMFALLVAAQIRPAFKTTLRGFTRGAVAVAVLSCACLGMNAAIHFSKQTAVVVAPDATARSGPFEEAQSAFTAHDGAELAVLDRRDNWLQVTDGSGRSGWLQRRQVEILPGS
;
A
#
# COMPACT_ATOMS: atom_id res chain seq x y z
N MET A 1 -34.52 -2.44 -27.28
CA MET A 1 -34.10 -1.66 -26.08
C MET A 1 -34.51 -2.30 -24.76
N LYS A 2 -35.73 -2.78 -24.57
CA LYS A 2 -36.20 -3.39 -23.29
C LYS A 2 -35.43 -4.66 -22.93
N THR A 3 -35.09 -5.53 -23.87
CA THR A 3 -34.37 -6.81 -23.64
C THR A 3 -32.93 -6.62 -23.13
N HIS A 4 -32.20 -5.61 -23.60
CA HIS A 4 -30.85 -5.33 -23.15
C HIS A 4 -30.80 -4.76 -21.72
N LEU A 5 -31.85 -4.04 -21.30
CA LEU A 5 -31.95 -3.52 -19.93
C LEU A 5 -32.16 -4.65 -18.89
N HIS A 6 -32.96 -5.69 -19.24
CA HIS A 6 -33.17 -6.85 -18.37
C HIS A 6 -31.90 -7.72 -18.22
N ILE A 7 -31.09 -7.85 -19.29
CA ILE A 7 -29.83 -8.58 -19.22
C ILE A 7 -28.80 -7.84 -18.35
N LEU A 8 -28.70 -6.52 -18.47
CA LEU A 8 -27.82 -5.69 -17.62
C LEU A 8 -28.22 -5.75 -16.13
N LEU A 9 -29.52 -5.70 -15.84
CA LEU A 9 -30.02 -5.84 -14.46
C LEU A 9 -29.79 -7.25 -13.89
N ALA A 10 -29.92 -8.30 -14.70
CA ALA A 10 -29.65 -9.68 -14.27
C ALA A 10 -28.16 -9.90 -14.01
N VAL A 11 -27.27 -9.35 -14.83
CA VAL A 11 -25.81 -9.45 -14.63
C VAL A 11 -25.37 -8.66 -13.39
N ALA A 12 -25.97 -7.50 -13.12
CA ALA A 12 -25.71 -6.74 -11.90
C ALA A 12 -26.20 -7.47 -10.64
N ALA A 13 -27.37 -8.10 -10.69
CA ALA A 13 -27.93 -8.88 -9.58
C ALA A 13 -27.07 -10.11 -9.26
N VAL A 14 -26.59 -10.84 -10.28
CA VAL A 14 -25.72 -12.02 -10.10
C VAL A 14 -24.37 -11.62 -9.44
N ARG A 15 -23.79 -10.49 -9.81
CA ARG A 15 -22.55 -9.99 -9.17
C ARG A 15 -22.76 -9.59 -7.69
N VAL A 16 -23.91 -9.03 -7.35
CA VAL A 16 -24.23 -8.67 -5.95
C VAL A 16 -24.40 -9.93 -5.09
N PHE A 17 -25.03 -10.97 -5.61
CA PHE A 17 -25.20 -12.24 -4.88
C PHE A 17 -23.89 -13.02 -4.69
N ALA A 18 -23.02 -13.07 -5.70
CA ALA A 18 -21.71 -13.71 -5.58
C ALA A 18 -20.79 -12.98 -4.56
N GLY A 19 -20.88 -11.64 -4.49
CA GLY A 19 -20.12 -10.86 -3.51
C GLY A 19 -20.58 -11.05 -2.06
N GLN A 20 -21.86 -11.35 -1.82
CA GLN A 20 -22.37 -11.56 -0.45
C GLN A 20 -21.98 -12.93 0.11
N ALA A 21 -21.95 -13.97 -0.69
CA ALA A 21 -21.54 -15.32 -0.26
C ALA A 21 -20.03 -15.31 0.14
N THR A 22 -19.19 -14.65 -0.64
CA THR A 22 -17.76 -14.55 -0.34
C THR A 22 -17.46 -13.67 0.89
N ALA A 23 -18.24 -12.63 1.15
CA ALA A 23 -18.07 -11.77 2.32
C ALA A 23 -18.42 -12.45 3.65
N ALA A 24 -19.47 -13.29 3.66
CA ALA A 24 -19.84 -14.06 4.85
C ALA A 24 -18.80 -15.13 5.20
N ASP A 25 -18.20 -15.77 4.21
CA ASP A 25 -17.15 -16.77 4.37
C ASP A 25 -15.86 -16.12 4.91
N VAL A 26 -15.44 -15.01 4.32
CA VAL A 26 -14.29 -14.22 4.78
C VAL A 26 -14.45 -13.76 6.24
N SER A 27 -15.66 -13.34 6.65
CA SER A 27 -15.91 -12.93 8.04
C SER A 27 -15.79 -14.11 9.01
N SER A 28 -16.29 -15.30 8.62
CA SER A 28 -16.17 -16.53 9.42
C SER A 28 -14.71 -16.95 9.60
N GLU A 29 -13.93 -16.97 8.50
CA GLU A 29 -12.51 -17.30 8.53
C GLU A 29 -11.70 -16.28 9.35
N PHE A 30 -12.02 -14.98 9.23
CA PHE A 30 -11.38 -13.93 10.01
C PHE A 30 -11.62 -14.13 11.52
N ASN A 31 -12.85 -14.46 11.93
CA ASN A 31 -13.15 -14.76 13.33
C ASN A 31 -12.46 -16.05 13.82
N ALA A 32 -12.33 -17.06 12.96
CA ALA A 32 -11.57 -18.27 13.28
C ALA A 32 -10.08 -17.95 13.50
N ALA A 33 -9.49 -17.10 12.66
CA ALA A 33 -8.11 -16.64 12.83
C ALA A 33 -7.91 -15.83 14.12
N ASN A 34 -8.85 -14.93 14.45
CA ASN A 34 -8.83 -14.18 15.71
C ASN A 34 -8.85 -15.12 16.94
N LYS A 35 -9.65 -16.18 16.87
CA LYS A 35 -9.72 -17.20 17.93
C LYS A 35 -8.40 -17.93 18.08
N LEU A 36 -7.77 -18.37 16.99
CA LEU A 36 -6.45 -19.00 17.02
C LEU A 36 -5.40 -18.05 17.63
N TYR A 37 -5.45 -16.78 17.27
CA TYR A 37 -4.55 -15.77 17.84
C TYR A 37 -4.74 -15.62 19.36
N ALA A 38 -5.99 -15.53 19.82
CA ALA A 38 -6.33 -15.44 21.24
C ALA A 38 -5.92 -16.69 22.03
N GLU A 39 -5.91 -17.87 21.40
CA GLU A 39 -5.42 -19.12 21.96
C GLU A 39 -3.88 -19.24 21.96
N GLY A 40 -3.14 -18.24 21.48
CA GLY A 40 -1.69 -18.26 21.35
C GLY A 40 -1.17 -19.10 20.18
N LYS A 41 -2.05 -19.61 19.31
CA LYS A 41 -1.70 -20.40 18.11
C LYS A 41 -1.34 -19.47 16.94
N PHE A 42 -0.29 -18.67 17.12
CA PHE A 42 0.06 -17.57 16.22
C PHE A 42 0.34 -18.03 14.78
N ALA A 43 1.10 -19.11 14.59
CA ALA A 43 1.37 -19.64 13.25
C ALA A 43 0.07 -20.12 12.54
N GLY A 44 -0.87 -20.72 13.30
CA GLY A 44 -2.19 -21.11 12.77
C GLY A 44 -3.05 -19.90 12.39
N ALA A 45 -3.02 -18.85 13.22
CA ALA A 45 -3.70 -17.59 12.93
C ALA A 45 -3.11 -16.93 11.67
N ALA A 46 -1.80 -16.84 11.58
CA ALA A 46 -1.10 -16.30 10.41
C ALA A 46 -1.45 -17.06 9.13
N ALA A 47 -1.42 -18.40 9.15
CA ALA A 47 -1.81 -19.20 8.00
C ALA A 47 -3.27 -18.96 7.57
N THR A 48 -4.19 -18.75 8.53
CA THR A 48 -5.60 -18.49 8.24
C THR A 48 -5.80 -17.08 7.67
N TYR A 49 -5.19 -16.04 8.27
CA TYR A 49 -5.21 -14.69 7.70
C TYR A 49 -4.58 -14.65 6.29
N GLY A 50 -3.47 -15.38 6.09
CA GLY A 50 -2.81 -15.49 4.79
C GLY A 50 -3.70 -16.09 3.70
N LYS A 51 -4.54 -17.09 4.03
CA LYS A 51 -5.55 -17.63 3.09
C LYS A 51 -6.59 -16.59 2.72
N ILE A 52 -7.06 -15.80 3.69
CA ILE A 52 -8.01 -14.72 3.44
C ILE A 52 -7.41 -13.68 2.50
N LEU A 53 -6.14 -13.29 2.70
CA LEU A 53 -5.43 -12.38 1.79
C LEU A 53 -5.29 -12.97 0.38
N GLN A 54 -4.99 -14.27 0.25
CA GLN A 54 -4.90 -14.97 -1.03
C GLN A 54 -6.25 -15.05 -1.77
N SER A 55 -7.38 -15.03 -1.07
CA SER A 55 -8.72 -14.94 -1.68
C SER A 55 -9.02 -13.56 -2.29
N GLY A 56 -8.12 -12.58 -2.13
CA GLY A 56 -8.25 -11.23 -2.63
C GLY A 56 -8.94 -10.26 -1.66
N ALA A 57 -9.28 -10.69 -0.44
CA ALA A 57 -9.83 -9.82 0.56
C ALA A 57 -8.75 -8.86 1.08
N VAL A 58 -9.06 -7.56 1.12
CA VAL A 58 -8.15 -6.50 1.56
C VAL A 58 -8.84 -5.63 2.59
N SER A 59 -8.25 -5.54 3.79
CA SER A 59 -8.66 -4.56 4.80
C SER A 59 -7.51 -4.20 5.73
N PRO A 60 -7.50 -2.99 6.32
CA PRO A 60 -6.49 -2.60 7.30
C PRO A 60 -6.40 -3.57 8.48
N ALA A 61 -7.55 -3.96 9.04
CA ALA A 61 -7.61 -4.89 10.17
C ALA A 61 -7.06 -6.28 9.82
N LEU A 62 -7.31 -6.78 8.61
CA LEU A 62 -6.78 -8.06 8.15
C LEU A 62 -5.24 -8.03 8.08
N TYR A 63 -4.67 -7.01 7.44
CA TYR A 63 -3.22 -6.88 7.36
C TYR A 63 -2.58 -6.64 8.73
N PHE A 64 -3.23 -5.86 9.59
CA PHE A 64 -2.75 -5.60 10.95
C PHE A 64 -2.71 -6.87 11.80
N ASN A 65 -3.81 -7.65 11.81
CA ASN A 65 -3.89 -8.90 12.57
C ASN A 65 -2.96 -9.98 11.99
N TYR A 66 -2.83 -10.05 10.65
CA TYR A 66 -1.86 -10.91 9.99
C TYR A 66 -0.44 -10.55 10.42
N GLY A 67 -0.07 -9.28 10.37
CA GLY A 67 1.24 -8.79 10.83
C GLY A 67 1.52 -9.11 12.30
N ASN A 68 0.52 -8.95 13.18
CA ASN A 68 0.66 -9.32 14.59
C ASN A 68 0.87 -10.84 14.76
N ALA A 69 0.16 -11.66 14.00
CA ALA A 69 0.29 -13.12 14.04
C ALA A 69 1.66 -13.59 13.55
N GLU A 70 2.15 -13.04 12.41
CA GLU A 70 3.48 -13.33 11.87
C GLU A 70 4.58 -12.87 12.84
N PHE A 71 4.44 -11.67 13.42
CA PHE A 71 5.39 -11.16 14.40
C PHE A 71 5.50 -12.09 15.64
N LYS A 72 4.35 -12.53 16.17
CA LYS A 72 4.30 -13.44 17.32
C LYS A 72 4.77 -14.85 16.99
N SER A 73 4.68 -15.29 15.73
CA SER A 73 5.23 -16.57 15.26
C SER A 73 6.73 -16.52 14.95
N GLY A 74 7.33 -15.32 14.97
CA GLY A 74 8.76 -15.11 14.74
C GLY A 74 9.14 -14.82 13.29
N ASP A 75 8.17 -14.64 12.38
CA ASP A 75 8.40 -14.28 10.97
C ASP A 75 8.37 -12.75 10.80
N LEU A 76 9.53 -12.14 11.05
CA LEU A 76 9.67 -10.69 11.12
C LEU A 76 9.44 -10.03 9.76
N GLY A 77 9.89 -10.64 8.68
CA GLY A 77 9.77 -10.10 7.33
C GLY A 77 8.33 -10.04 6.86
N ARG A 78 7.55 -11.11 7.05
CA ARG A 78 6.12 -11.10 6.72
C ARG A 78 5.33 -10.14 7.61
N ALA A 79 5.71 -10.03 8.89
CA ALA A 79 5.09 -9.05 9.78
C ALA A 79 5.29 -7.62 9.27
N ILE A 80 6.54 -7.24 8.91
CA ILE A 80 6.86 -5.92 8.36
C ILE A 80 6.11 -5.67 7.05
N ALA A 81 6.06 -6.66 6.14
CA ALA A 81 5.33 -6.56 4.89
C ALA A 81 3.84 -6.29 5.14
N ALA A 82 3.22 -7.03 6.06
CA ALA A 82 1.81 -6.87 6.41
C ALA A 82 1.53 -5.51 7.07
N PHE A 83 2.34 -5.08 8.05
CA PHE A 83 2.17 -3.76 8.68
C PHE A 83 2.33 -2.62 7.68
N ARG A 84 3.25 -2.73 6.71
CA ARG A 84 3.37 -1.73 5.64
C ARG A 84 2.12 -1.64 4.79
N GLN A 85 1.50 -2.77 4.44
CA GLN A 85 0.22 -2.78 3.72
C GLN A 85 -0.89 -2.14 4.55
N ALA A 86 -0.94 -2.42 5.86
CA ALA A 86 -1.91 -1.79 6.76
C ALA A 86 -1.71 -0.26 6.83
N VAL A 87 -0.45 0.22 6.95
CA VAL A 87 -0.12 1.66 6.94
C VAL A 87 -0.54 2.33 5.63
N GLN A 88 -0.37 1.67 4.47
CA GLN A 88 -0.82 2.22 3.19
C GLN A 88 -2.35 2.43 3.14
N LEU A 89 -3.10 1.55 3.78
CA LEU A 89 -4.56 1.65 3.85
C LEU A 89 -5.03 2.64 4.92
N THR A 90 -4.28 2.76 6.03
CA THR A 90 -4.61 3.65 7.16
C THR A 90 -3.38 4.43 7.63
N PRO A 91 -2.89 5.40 6.87
CA PRO A 91 -1.61 6.07 7.16
C PRO A 91 -1.63 6.91 8.45
N ARG A 92 -2.82 7.25 8.97
CA ARG A 92 -3.00 8.01 10.23
C ARG A 92 -3.14 7.15 11.47
N ASP A 93 -3.28 5.84 11.31
CA ASP A 93 -3.39 4.93 12.44
C ASP A 93 -2.05 4.86 13.21
N ALA A 94 -2.08 5.31 14.45
CA ALA A 94 -0.89 5.38 15.29
C ALA A 94 -0.43 3.99 15.78
N GLU A 95 -1.37 3.07 16.00
CA GLU A 95 -1.08 1.72 16.46
C GLU A 95 -0.37 0.91 15.38
N VAL A 96 -0.90 0.95 14.15
CA VAL A 96 -0.28 0.26 13.00
C VAL A 96 1.13 0.77 12.74
N ARG A 97 1.33 2.10 12.81
CA ARG A 97 2.67 2.70 12.64
C ARG A 97 3.62 2.32 13.77
N ALA A 98 3.14 2.29 15.01
CA ALA A 98 3.95 1.90 16.16
C ALA A 98 4.41 0.44 16.06
N ASN A 99 3.53 -0.47 15.64
CA ASN A 99 3.87 -1.88 15.45
C ASN A 99 4.85 -2.09 14.30
N LEU A 100 4.71 -1.34 13.18
CA LEU A 100 5.68 -1.35 12.10
C LEU A 100 7.06 -0.88 12.58
N GLU A 101 7.12 0.22 13.30
CA GLU A 101 8.37 0.77 13.84
C GLU A 101 9.00 -0.20 14.86
N PHE A 102 8.20 -0.80 15.72
CA PHE A 102 8.65 -1.79 16.68
C PHE A 102 9.25 -3.03 15.99
N ALA A 103 8.60 -3.53 14.94
CA ALA A 103 9.11 -4.65 14.14
C ALA A 103 10.41 -4.28 13.42
N ARG A 104 10.48 -3.09 12.79
CA ARG A 104 11.68 -2.57 12.13
C ARG A 104 12.89 -2.48 13.05
N ASN A 105 12.68 -2.10 14.30
CA ASN A 105 13.75 -1.98 15.29
C ASN A 105 14.37 -3.32 15.69
N GLN A 106 13.76 -4.45 15.31
CA GLN A 106 14.31 -5.79 15.53
C GLN A 106 15.09 -6.32 14.33
N VAL A 107 15.02 -5.66 13.18
CA VAL A 107 15.74 -6.05 11.97
C VAL A 107 17.22 -5.82 12.16
N GLN A 108 18.03 -6.83 11.84
CA GLN A 108 19.49 -6.73 11.85
C GLN A 108 20.01 -6.10 10.56
N GLY A 109 21.01 -5.25 10.68
CA GLY A 109 21.71 -4.63 9.54
C GLY A 109 21.11 -3.29 9.08
N PRO A 110 21.62 -2.76 7.96
CA PRO A 110 21.21 -1.47 7.45
C PRO A 110 19.80 -1.54 6.85
N SER A 111 18.85 -0.84 7.45
CA SER A 111 17.52 -0.63 6.89
C SER A 111 17.53 0.48 5.83
N LEU A 112 16.57 0.45 4.90
CA LEU A 112 16.30 1.60 4.04
C LEU A 112 16.00 2.82 4.91
N ARG A 113 16.94 3.74 5.00
CA ARG A 113 16.69 5.03 5.63
C ARG A 113 15.73 5.82 4.74
N GLU A 114 14.64 6.26 5.33
CA GLU A 114 13.83 7.28 4.69
C GLU A 114 14.73 8.45 4.28
N SER A 115 14.73 8.80 3.00
CA SER A 115 15.52 9.92 2.52
C SER A 115 15.07 11.20 3.24
N ARG A 116 15.95 12.22 3.34
CA ARG A 116 15.56 13.52 3.90
C ARG A 116 14.34 14.09 3.18
N TRP A 117 14.23 13.83 1.89
CA TRP A 117 13.11 14.24 1.04
C TRP A 117 11.80 13.51 1.41
N SER A 118 11.83 12.20 1.66
CA SER A 118 10.62 11.46 2.09
C SER A 118 10.14 11.92 3.47
N ARG A 119 11.04 12.29 4.38
CA ARG A 119 10.68 12.88 5.68
C ARG A 119 10.06 14.27 5.54
N SER A 120 10.60 15.14 4.66
CA SER A 120 10.02 16.47 4.42
C SER A 120 8.70 16.41 3.66
N ALA A 121 8.48 15.39 2.84
CA ALA A 121 7.24 15.11 2.13
C ALA A 121 6.27 14.18 2.90
N GLY A 122 6.58 13.84 4.15
CA GLY A 122 5.79 12.93 4.99
C GLY A 122 4.34 13.35 5.17
N TRP A 123 4.05 14.67 5.08
CA TRP A 123 2.68 15.18 5.10
C TRP A 123 1.85 14.71 3.90
N LEU A 124 2.47 14.43 2.74
CA LEU A 124 1.78 13.86 1.57
C LEU A 124 1.28 12.44 1.86
N GLY A 125 2.00 11.68 2.68
CA GLY A 125 1.61 10.34 3.10
C GLY A 125 0.54 10.30 4.20
N LEU A 126 0.12 11.46 4.75
CA LEU A 126 -0.99 11.51 5.72
C LEU A 126 -2.35 11.25 5.06
N LEU A 127 -2.47 11.44 3.76
CA LEU A 127 -3.66 11.14 2.98
C LEU A 127 -3.37 9.97 2.03
N THR A 128 -4.34 9.07 1.90
CA THR A 128 -4.29 8.01 0.90
C THR A 128 -4.40 8.59 -0.51
N LEU A 129 -3.98 7.81 -1.51
CA LEU A 129 -4.11 8.22 -2.91
C LEU A 129 -5.58 8.51 -3.29
N ASN A 130 -6.52 7.72 -2.75
CA ASN A 130 -7.95 7.91 -2.95
C ASN A 130 -8.46 9.23 -2.34
N GLU A 131 -7.98 9.61 -1.15
CA GLU A 131 -8.33 10.88 -0.51
C GLU A 131 -7.79 12.06 -1.31
N TRP A 132 -6.55 12.00 -1.81
CA TRP A 132 -5.99 13.00 -2.72
C TRP A 132 -6.79 13.13 -4.01
N THR A 133 -7.22 12.00 -4.59
CA THR A 133 -8.08 11.98 -5.79
C THR A 133 -9.42 12.63 -5.50
N GLY A 134 -10.05 12.30 -4.36
CA GLY A 134 -11.30 12.91 -3.94
C GLY A 134 -11.20 14.43 -3.80
N LEU A 135 -10.16 14.92 -3.14
CA LEU A 135 -9.89 16.36 -3.00
C LEU A 135 -9.71 17.06 -4.36
N ALA A 136 -8.94 16.45 -5.26
CA ALA A 136 -8.72 17.01 -6.60
C ALA A 136 -10.03 17.08 -7.40
N VAL A 137 -10.86 16.04 -7.34
CA VAL A 137 -12.17 16.00 -8.02
C VAL A 137 -13.11 17.06 -7.46
N VAL A 138 -13.23 17.18 -6.13
CA VAL A 138 -14.07 18.19 -5.50
C VAL A 138 -13.59 19.61 -5.87
N ALA A 139 -12.29 19.87 -5.80
CA ALA A 139 -11.72 21.17 -6.16
C ALA A 139 -11.98 21.51 -7.64
N PHE A 140 -11.85 20.53 -8.54
CA PHE A 140 -12.14 20.68 -9.96
C PHE A 140 -13.61 21.05 -10.21
N TRP A 141 -14.54 20.33 -9.60
CA TRP A 141 -15.98 20.61 -9.77
C TRP A 141 -16.39 21.95 -9.17
N LEU A 142 -15.82 22.33 -8.03
CA LEU A 142 -16.04 23.65 -7.42
C LEU A 142 -15.55 24.77 -8.35
N MET A 143 -14.34 24.64 -8.89
CA MET A 143 -13.79 25.56 -9.88
C MET A 143 -14.72 25.69 -11.09
N PHE A 144 -15.15 24.56 -11.64
CA PHE A 144 -16.02 24.52 -12.81
C PHE A 144 -17.38 25.19 -12.51
N ALA A 145 -17.99 24.90 -11.37
CA ALA A 145 -19.25 25.51 -10.94
C ALA A 145 -19.14 27.05 -10.82
N LEU A 146 -18.05 27.56 -10.23
CA LEU A 146 -17.78 28.99 -10.10
C LEU A 146 -17.58 29.67 -11.47
N LEU A 147 -16.88 29.01 -12.39
CA LEU A 147 -16.70 29.51 -13.76
C LEU A 147 -18.03 29.58 -14.51
N VAL A 148 -18.87 28.55 -14.42
CA VAL A 148 -20.19 28.50 -15.02
C VAL A 148 -21.09 29.59 -14.42
N ALA A 149 -21.11 29.75 -13.09
CA ALA A 149 -21.89 30.78 -12.41
C ALA A 149 -21.51 32.21 -12.85
N ALA A 150 -20.20 32.46 -13.02
CA ALA A 150 -19.68 33.74 -13.51
C ALA A 150 -20.07 34.03 -14.97
N GLN A 151 -20.29 32.98 -15.79
CA GLN A 151 -20.78 33.15 -17.18
C GLN A 151 -22.30 33.39 -17.25
N ILE A 152 -23.10 32.66 -16.45
CA ILE A 152 -24.55 32.75 -16.45
C ILE A 152 -25.00 34.08 -15.85
N ARG A 153 -24.32 34.61 -14.84
CA ARG A 153 -24.67 35.88 -14.17
C ARG A 153 -23.48 36.86 -14.17
N PRO A 154 -23.30 37.64 -15.25
CA PRO A 154 -22.20 38.58 -15.39
C PRO A 154 -22.11 39.63 -14.26
N ALA A 155 -23.25 39.97 -13.62
CA ALA A 155 -23.28 40.90 -12.49
C ALA A 155 -22.43 40.41 -11.28
N PHE A 156 -22.26 39.11 -11.12
CA PHE A 156 -21.44 38.54 -10.04
C PHE A 156 -19.98 38.29 -10.44
N LYS A 157 -19.59 38.54 -11.67
CA LYS A 157 -18.25 38.25 -12.21
C LYS A 157 -17.15 38.92 -11.40
N THR A 158 -17.35 40.16 -10.97
CA THR A 158 -16.37 40.89 -10.14
C THR A 158 -16.27 40.32 -8.73
N THR A 159 -17.40 40.02 -8.09
CA THR A 159 -17.47 39.45 -6.74
C THR A 159 -16.89 38.02 -6.71
N LEU A 160 -17.20 37.19 -7.73
CA LEU A 160 -16.73 35.80 -7.82
C LEU A 160 -15.26 35.67 -8.26
N ARG A 161 -14.66 36.75 -8.78
CA ARG A 161 -13.28 36.68 -9.34
C ARG A 161 -12.21 36.21 -8.34
N GLY A 162 -12.35 36.66 -7.08
CA GLY A 162 -11.46 36.21 -6.00
C GLY A 162 -11.65 34.72 -5.69
N PHE A 163 -12.89 34.30 -5.52
CA PHE A 163 -13.23 32.90 -5.24
C PHE A 163 -12.82 31.95 -6.39
N THR A 164 -13.03 32.37 -7.64
CA THR A 164 -12.64 31.57 -8.81
C THR A 164 -11.13 31.43 -8.88
N ARG A 165 -10.33 32.49 -8.62
CA ARG A 165 -8.88 32.42 -8.59
C ARG A 165 -8.40 31.50 -7.47
N GLY A 166 -9.01 31.60 -6.28
CA GLY A 166 -8.72 30.69 -5.16
C GLY A 166 -9.04 29.24 -5.51
N ALA A 167 -10.20 28.98 -6.10
CA ALA A 167 -10.59 27.62 -6.53
C ALA A 167 -9.64 27.04 -7.59
N VAL A 168 -9.20 27.84 -8.56
CA VAL A 168 -8.18 27.45 -9.55
C VAL A 168 -6.87 27.09 -8.86
N ALA A 169 -6.39 27.93 -7.94
CA ALA A 169 -5.15 27.67 -7.21
C ALA A 169 -5.23 26.38 -6.39
N VAL A 170 -6.35 26.12 -5.69
CA VAL A 170 -6.58 24.89 -4.94
C VAL A 170 -6.64 23.68 -5.86
N ALA A 171 -7.32 23.77 -7.01
CA ALA A 171 -7.37 22.68 -7.97
C ALA A 171 -5.98 22.32 -8.53
N VAL A 172 -5.20 23.32 -8.92
CA VAL A 172 -3.83 23.12 -9.42
C VAL A 172 -2.94 22.52 -8.34
N LEU A 173 -3.01 23.01 -7.10
CA LEU A 173 -2.23 22.49 -5.98
C LEU A 173 -2.62 21.04 -5.67
N SER A 174 -3.92 20.74 -5.62
CA SER A 174 -4.40 19.36 -5.38
C SER A 174 -3.94 18.38 -6.47
N CYS A 175 -3.98 18.81 -7.74
CA CYS A 175 -3.46 17.98 -8.85
C CYS A 175 -1.95 17.78 -8.76
N ALA A 176 -1.20 18.81 -8.38
CA ALA A 176 0.26 18.70 -8.18
C ALA A 176 0.59 17.73 -7.03
N CYS A 177 -0.11 17.84 -5.89
CA CYS A 177 0.05 16.93 -4.75
C CYS A 177 -0.32 15.49 -5.12
N LEU A 178 -1.42 15.29 -5.85
CA LEU A 178 -1.83 13.99 -6.35
C LEU A 178 -0.78 13.39 -7.29
N GLY A 179 -0.28 14.18 -8.25
CA GLY A 179 0.76 13.75 -9.19
C GLY A 179 2.06 13.39 -8.49
N MET A 180 2.48 14.17 -7.50
CA MET A 180 3.68 13.88 -6.71
C MET A 180 3.53 12.63 -5.84
N ASN A 181 2.36 12.47 -5.18
CA ASN A 181 2.05 11.27 -4.41
C ASN A 181 2.03 10.02 -5.30
N ALA A 182 1.36 10.10 -6.45
CA ALA A 182 1.34 9.02 -7.43
C ALA A 182 2.75 8.67 -7.95
N ALA A 183 3.57 9.67 -8.27
CA ALA A 183 4.95 9.45 -8.71
C ALA A 183 5.79 8.75 -7.63
N ILE A 184 5.65 9.14 -6.36
CA ILE A 184 6.33 8.48 -5.23
C ILE A 184 5.82 7.03 -5.09
N HIS A 185 4.51 6.83 -5.17
CA HIS A 185 3.88 5.53 -5.01
C HIS A 185 4.25 4.53 -6.13
N PHE A 186 4.34 5.00 -7.38
CA PHE A 186 4.63 4.12 -8.52
C PHE A 186 6.13 4.01 -8.87
N SER A 187 6.98 4.95 -8.42
CA SER A 187 8.40 4.96 -8.80
C SER A 187 9.30 4.05 -7.97
N LYS A 188 8.90 3.69 -6.76
CA LYS A 188 9.74 2.90 -5.84
C LYS A 188 8.99 1.66 -5.37
N GLN A 189 9.39 0.52 -5.91
CA GLN A 189 8.95 -0.75 -5.35
C GLN A 189 9.92 -1.16 -4.25
N THR A 190 9.36 -1.47 -3.09
CA THR A 190 10.12 -2.00 -1.96
C THR A 190 9.91 -3.50 -1.89
N ALA A 191 10.98 -4.23 -1.63
CA ALA A 191 10.95 -5.65 -1.30
C ALA A 191 11.33 -5.82 0.17
N VAL A 192 10.61 -6.66 0.89
CA VAL A 192 10.95 -7.05 2.26
C VAL A 192 11.48 -8.48 2.21
N VAL A 193 12.63 -8.72 2.82
CA VAL A 193 13.21 -10.05 2.95
C VAL A 193 12.34 -10.87 3.89
N VAL A 194 11.94 -12.07 3.46
CA VAL A 194 11.13 -13.03 4.23
C VAL A 194 11.86 -14.35 4.44
N ALA A 195 13.13 -14.41 4.11
CA ALA A 195 14.01 -15.53 4.39
C ALA A 195 14.93 -15.16 5.55
N PRO A 196 15.31 -16.11 6.44
CA PRO A 196 16.18 -15.83 7.59
C PRO A 196 17.47 -15.09 7.20
N ASP A 197 18.11 -15.55 6.11
CA ASP A 197 19.30 -14.95 5.53
C ASP A 197 19.23 -15.05 4.00
N ALA A 198 19.07 -13.92 3.34
CA ALA A 198 19.05 -13.83 1.89
C ALA A 198 20.39 -13.31 1.38
N THR A 199 21.13 -14.13 0.66
CA THR A 199 22.41 -13.75 0.07
C THR A 199 22.18 -13.02 -1.24
N ALA A 200 22.42 -11.71 -1.26
CA ALA A 200 22.44 -10.91 -2.47
C ALA A 200 23.73 -11.19 -3.26
N ARG A 201 23.59 -11.44 -4.56
CA ARG A 201 24.67 -11.83 -5.45
C ARG A 201 25.04 -10.71 -6.42
N SER A 202 26.25 -10.75 -6.96
CA SER A 202 26.72 -9.78 -7.95
C SER A 202 26.03 -9.90 -9.31
N GLY A 203 25.39 -11.04 -9.61
CA GLY A 203 24.68 -11.31 -10.86
C GLY A 203 23.41 -12.14 -10.65
N PRO A 204 22.48 -12.19 -11.63
CA PRO A 204 21.24 -12.93 -11.55
C PRO A 204 21.38 -14.42 -11.86
N PHE A 205 22.32 -15.11 -11.19
CA PHE A 205 22.57 -16.54 -11.31
C PHE A 205 23.19 -17.09 -10.02
N GLU A 206 23.04 -18.39 -9.77
CA GLU A 206 23.36 -18.99 -8.46
C GLU A 206 24.87 -19.05 -8.17
N GLU A 207 25.70 -19.13 -9.18
CA GLU A 207 27.18 -19.20 -9.05
C GLU A 207 27.84 -17.83 -8.88
N ALA A 208 27.06 -16.74 -9.00
CA ALA A 208 27.60 -15.40 -8.83
C ALA A 208 28.11 -15.17 -7.40
N GLN A 209 29.16 -14.38 -7.27
CA GLN A 209 29.74 -14.04 -5.97
C GLN A 209 28.74 -13.36 -5.05
N SER A 210 28.82 -13.65 -3.74
CA SER A 210 28.05 -12.94 -2.73
C SER A 210 28.48 -11.48 -2.67
N ALA A 211 27.51 -10.56 -2.74
CA ALA A 211 27.72 -9.13 -2.58
C ALA A 211 27.47 -8.69 -1.13
N PHE A 212 26.35 -9.11 -0.55
CA PHE A 212 26.01 -8.89 0.86
C PHE A 212 24.92 -9.88 1.30
N THR A 213 24.73 -10.00 2.62
CA THR A 213 23.60 -10.75 3.21
C THR A 213 22.55 -9.75 3.71
N ALA A 214 21.28 -10.02 3.39
CA ALA A 214 20.14 -9.30 3.92
C ALA A 214 19.36 -10.25 4.86
N HIS A 215 19.11 -9.78 6.08
CA HIS A 215 18.42 -10.56 7.11
C HIS A 215 16.91 -10.44 7.00
N ASP A 216 16.19 -11.33 7.65
CA ASP A 216 14.72 -11.30 7.73
C ASP A 216 14.21 -9.92 8.17
N GLY A 217 13.21 -9.42 7.48
CA GLY A 217 12.66 -8.08 7.69
C GLY A 217 13.43 -6.93 7.02
N ALA A 218 14.59 -7.17 6.40
CA ALA A 218 15.31 -6.11 5.71
C ALA A 218 14.49 -5.54 4.55
N GLU A 219 14.32 -4.24 4.55
CA GLU A 219 13.63 -3.51 3.48
C GLU A 219 14.65 -3.08 2.43
N LEU A 220 14.38 -3.39 1.16
CA LEU A 220 15.27 -3.17 0.04
C LEU A 220 14.52 -2.46 -1.09
N ALA A 221 15.16 -1.51 -1.78
CA ALA A 221 14.58 -0.92 -2.97
C ALA A 221 14.85 -1.81 -4.20
N VAL A 222 13.82 -2.08 -4.99
CA VAL A 222 13.93 -2.84 -6.23
C VAL A 222 14.40 -1.92 -7.34
N LEU A 223 15.50 -2.29 -8.01
CA LEU A 223 16.11 -1.53 -9.11
C LEU A 223 15.77 -2.14 -10.47
N ASP A 224 15.83 -3.47 -10.60
CA ASP A 224 15.60 -4.20 -11.85
C ASP A 224 15.02 -5.59 -11.56
N ARG A 225 14.47 -6.24 -12.59
CA ARG A 225 13.90 -7.59 -12.53
C ARG A 225 14.33 -8.40 -13.72
N ARG A 226 14.82 -9.62 -13.47
CA ARG A 226 15.18 -10.58 -14.51
C ARG A 226 14.72 -11.96 -14.11
N ASP A 227 13.74 -12.50 -14.80
CA ASP A 227 13.16 -13.81 -14.51
C ASP A 227 12.79 -13.95 -13.01
N ASN A 228 13.46 -14.86 -12.31
CA ASN A 228 13.28 -15.11 -10.88
C ASN A 228 14.21 -14.30 -9.98
N TRP A 229 14.92 -13.32 -10.50
CA TRP A 229 15.87 -12.49 -9.79
C TRP A 229 15.41 -11.03 -9.71
N LEU A 230 15.70 -10.41 -8.60
CA LEU A 230 15.45 -8.99 -8.35
C LEU A 230 16.77 -8.31 -8.04
N GLN A 231 17.10 -7.27 -8.77
CA GLN A 231 18.19 -6.38 -8.39
C GLN A 231 17.67 -5.44 -7.31
N VAL A 232 18.34 -5.43 -6.18
CA VAL A 232 17.93 -4.66 -5.00
C VAL A 232 19.09 -3.82 -4.49
N THR A 233 18.76 -2.75 -3.77
CA THR A 233 19.73 -1.96 -3.01
C THR A 233 19.26 -1.79 -1.57
N ASP A 234 20.21 -1.83 -0.65
CA ASP A 234 19.95 -1.60 0.78
C ASP A 234 20.10 -0.13 1.19
N GLY A 235 19.87 0.16 2.48
CA GLY A 235 20.00 1.51 3.04
C GLY A 235 21.42 2.07 3.06
N SER A 236 22.46 1.25 2.84
CA SER A 236 23.86 1.68 2.72
C SER A 236 24.31 1.93 1.28
N GLY A 237 23.44 1.64 0.29
CA GLY A 237 23.74 1.79 -1.14
C GLY A 237 24.42 0.58 -1.77
N ARG A 238 24.54 -0.55 -1.04
CA ARG A 238 25.02 -1.80 -1.64
C ARG A 238 23.94 -2.37 -2.54
N SER A 239 24.31 -2.83 -3.73
CA SER A 239 23.37 -3.45 -4.67
C SER A 239 23.75 -4.91 -4.95
N GLY A 240 22.72 -5.72 -5.23
CA GLY A 240 22.89 -7.13 -5.54
C GLY A 240 21.61 -7.76 -6.04
N TRP A 241 21.67 -9.02 -6.43
CA TRP A 241 20.57 -9.81 -6.96
C TRP A 241 20.07 -10.81 -5.92
N LEU A 242 18.78 -10.79 -5.59
CA LEU A 242 18.11 -11.76 -4.74
C LEU A 242 17.12 -12.59 -5.54
N GLN A 243 16.90 -13.83 -5.13
CA GLN A 243 15.83 -14.64 -5.70
C GLN A 243 14.46 -14.13 -5.23
N ARG A 244 13.49 -14.08 -6.16
CA ARG A 244 12.13 -13.60 -5.91
C ARG A 244 11.45 -14.30 -4.72
N ARG A 245 11.74 -15.60 -4.50
CA ARG A 245 11.18 -16.39 -3.41
C ARG A 245 11.63 -15.95 -2.01
N GLN A 246 12.74 -15.22 -1.92
CA GLN A 246 13.34 -14.78 -0.65
C GLN A 246 12.76 -13.44 -0.18
N VAL A 247 11.94 -12.80 -0.99
CA VAL A 247 11.42 -11.47 -0.71
C VAL A 247 9.92 -11.37 -1.05
N GLU A 248 9.22 -10.55 -0.28
CA GLU A 248 7.87 -10.09 -0.59
C GLU A 248 7.93 -8.70 -1.20
N ILE A 249 7.40 -8.55 -2.42
CA ILE A 249 7.40 -7.28 -3.13
C ILE A 249 6.12 -6.53 -2.73
N LEU A 250 6.31 -5.35 -2.18
CA LEU A 250 5.19 -4.49 -1.84
C LEU A 250 4.80 -3.62 -3.05
N PRO A 251 3.50 -3.49 -3.35
CA PRO A 251 3.06 -2.48 -4.29
C PRO A 251 3.55 -1.12 -3.80
N GLY A 252 3.97 -0.25 -4.70
CA GLY A 252 4.72 0.98 -4.43
C GLY A 252 4.34 1.69 -3.13
N SER A 253 5.33 1.91 -2.31
CA SER A 253 5.23 2.56 -0.99
C SER A 253 5.58 4.03 -1.10
#